data_698ab25fdc17341c295cc90b3aff2254
#
_entry.id   698ab25fdc17341c295cc90b3aff2254
#
_cell.length_a   1.000
_cell.length_b   1.000
_cell.length_c   1.000
_cell.angle_alpha   90.00
_cell.angle_beta   90.00
_cell.angle_gamma   90.00
#
_symmetry.space_group_name_H-M   'P 1'
#
loop_
_entity.id
_entity.type
_entity.pdbx_description
1 polymer ?
#
loop_
_entity_poly.entity_id
_entity_poly.type
_entity_poly.pdbx_seq_one_letter_code
_entity_poly.pdbx_strand_id
1 'polypeptide(L)'
;GAVITNEELKIKTGRDYPQCNPKFSLLDPTYTYSVPKKQMVSGGFDILSHIMEIYFSEPNEDNVSDDISEALMRSVIRNLRAAIQNPQDYAARSNLMWAATMAENRVIKLGKRMDFECHQMEHQLGAYTNCNHGEGLAVLHPVYYRHIYKYGLPKFKRFATEVMGVSAEAKTDEEIALAGIDALEDFIVEIGLPVSLQDLGVNENTDLKEIADSCALMPGSYKKMTHEEILGIFKECY
;
A
#
# COMPACT_ATOMS: atom_id res chain seq x y z
N GLY A 1 16.88 -2.83 -4.00
CA GLY A 1 16.03 -3.22 -5.12
C GLY A 1 15.90 -2.12 -6.17
N ALA A 2 15.30 -2.46 -7.27
CA ALA A 2 14.90 -1.53 -8.31
C ALA A 2 13.61 -2.01 -8.97
N VAL A 3 12.75 -1.07 -9.36
CA VAL A 3 11.59 -1.32 -10.22
C VAL A 3 11.89 -0.68 -11.57
N ILE A 4 11.72 -1.46 -12.63
CA ILE A 4 12.02 -1.05 -14.01
C ILE A 4 10.75 -1.20 -14.84
N THR A 5 10.42 -0.17 -15.61
CA THR A 5 9.34 -0.20 -16.58
C THR A 5 9.91 -0.33 -18.00
N ASN A 6 9.40 -1.28 -18.75
CA ASN A 6 9.60 -1.39 -20.20
C ASN A 6 8.30 -0.97 -20.89
N GLU A 7 8.30 0.21 -21.48
CA GLU A 7 7.10 0.80 -22.11
C GLU A 7 6.67 0.05 -23.38
N GLU A 8 7.61 -0.53 -24.13
CA GLU A 8 7.30 -1.28 -25.36
C GLU A 8 6.61 -2.61 -25.05
N LEU A 9 7.08 -3.30 -24.00
CA LEU A 9 6.52 -4.58 -23.57
C LEU A 9 5.40 -4.42 -22.53
N LYS A 10 5.12 -3.20 -22.09
CA LYS A 10 4.13 -2.89 -21.03
C LYS A 10 4.35 -3.75 -19.76
N ILE A 11 5.60 -3.81 -19.32
CA ILE A 11 6.02 -4.56 -18.13
C ILE A 11 6.64 -3.61 -17.12
N LYS A 12 6.11 -3.61 -15.88
CA LYS A 12 6.74 -2.97 -14.72
C LYS A 12 7.02 -4.06 -13.70
N THR A 13 8.30 -4.24 -13.33
CA THR A 13 8.71 -5.33 -12.43
C THR A 13 9.82 -4.92 -11.48
N GLY A 14 9.74 -5.40 -10.25
CA GLY A 14 10.75 -5.21 -9.22
C GLY A 14 11.74 -6.38 -9.15
N ARG A 15 12.98 -6.05 -8.81
CA ARG A 15 14.02 -7.03 -8.44
C ARG A 15 14.78 -6.51 -7.25
N ASP A 16 15.02 -7.38 -6.30
CA ASP A 16 15.72 -7.05 -5.06
C ASP A 16 16.90 -8.03 -4.86
N TYR A 17 18.11 -7.47 -5.00
CA TYR A 17 19.35 -8.20 -4.80
C TYR A 17 20.12 -7.62 -3.61
N PRO A 18 20.36 -8.39 -2.52
CA PRO A 18 21.11 -7.90 -1.36
C PRO A 18 22.49 -7.32 -1.71
N GLN A 19 23.11 -7.81 -2.78
CA GLN A 19 24.40 -7.33 -3.27
C GLN A 19 24.36 -5.88 -3.78
N CYS A 20 23.16 -5.39 -4.16
CA CYS A 20 22.95 -4.03 -4.64
C CYS A 20 22.64 -3.04 -3.50
N ASN A 21 22.49 -3.51 -2.26
CA ASN A 21 22.25 -2.65 -1.14
C ASN A 21 23.49 -1.81 -0.82
N PRO A 22 23.35 -0.51 -0.46
CA PRO A 22 24.47 0.31 -0.03
C PRO A 22 25.07 -0.26 1.27
N LYS A 23 26.38 -0.10 1.46
CA LYS A 23 27.04 -0.51 2.71
C LYS A 23 26.61 0.34 3.90
N PHE A 24 26.26 1.59 3.66
CA PHE A 24 25.66 2.51 4.62
C PHE A 24 24.83 3.56 3.87
N SER A 25 23.88 4.17 4.55
CA SER A 25 23.03 5.24 4.02
C SER A 25 22.99 6.39 5.02
N LEU A 26 23.10 7.62 4.51
CA LEU A 26 22.86 8.84 5.28
C LEU A 26 21.44 9.33 4.97
N LEU A 27 20.61 9.39 5.98
CA LEU A 27 19.21 9.77 5.86
C LEU A 27 19.04 11.21 6.34
N ASP A 28 19.07 12.16 5.40
CA ASP A 28 18.82 13.57 5.69
C ASP A 28 17.43 13.97 5.17
N PRO A 29 16.43 14.17 6.06
CA PRO A 29 15.07 14.49 5.66
C PRO A 29 14.94 15.87 5.00
N THR A 30 15.92 16.77 5.13
CA THR A 30 15.85 18.10 4.52
C THR A 30 15.86 18.05 2.99
N TYR A 31 16.48 17.01 2.39
CA TYR A 31 16.40 16.77 0.95
C TYR A 31 14.99 16.51 0.44
N THR A 32 14.06 16.12 1.32
CA THR A 32 12.67 15.89 0.95
C THR A 32 11.83 17.17 0.92
N TYR A 33 12.34 18.33 1.39
CA TYR A 33 11.57 19.57 1.47
C TYR A 33 11.16 20.12 0.10
N SER A 34 11.93 19.85 -0.94
CA SER A 34 11.64 20.28 -2.31
C SER A 34 10.72 19.33 -3.07
N VAL A 35 10.33 18.19 -2.48
CA VAL A 35 9.42 17.25 -3.12
C VAL A 35 8.04 17.89 -3.24
N PRO A 36 7.44 17.96 -4.46
CA PRO A 36 6.11 18.52 -4.65
C PRO A 36 5.05 17.82 -3.78
N LYS A 37 4.05 18.59 -3.31
CA LYS A 37 3.00 18.06 -2.42
C LYS A 37 2.36 16.77 -2.96
N LYS A 38 2.03 16.73 -4.25
CA LYS A 38 1.44 15.53 -4.89
C LYS A 38 2.33 14.31 -4.68
N GLN A 39 3.62 14.41 -4.94
CA GLN A 39 4.58 13.30 -4.78
C GLN A 39 4.84 12.96 -3.31
N MET A 40 4.81 13.94 -2.43
CA MET A 40 4.93 13.70 -0.98
C MET A 40 3.74 12.90 -0.46
N VAL A 41 2.54 13.22 -0.87
CA VAL A 41 1.32 12.55 -0.42
C VAL A 41 1.24 11.13 -0.99
N SER A 42 1.44 10.98 -2.29
CA SER A 42 1.42 9.65 -2.93
C SER A 42 2.55 8.75 -2.42
N GLY A 43 3.76 9.27 -2.25
CA GLY A 43 4.87 8.52 -1.66
C GLY A 43 4.66 8.21 -0.17
N GLY A 44 4.01 9.10 0.59
CA GLY A 44 3.62 8.84 1.98
C GLY A 44 2.59 7.72 2.10
N PHE A 45 1.64 7.66 1.17
CA PHE A 45 0.71 6.53 1.09
C PHE A 45 1.40 5.24 0.64
N ASP A 46 2.35 5.31 -0.26
CA ASP A 46 3.15 4.16 -0.70
C ASP A 46 3.95 3.53 0.46
N ILE A 47 4.51 4.34 1.36
CA ILE A 47 5.11 3.82 2.61
C ILE A 47 4.08 3.01 3.41
N LEU A 48 2.87 3.55 3.58
CA LEU A 48 1.78 2.87 4.28
C LEU A 48 1.39 1.57 3.56
N SER A 49 1.28 1.61 2.23
CA SER A 49 0.97 0.48 1.37
C SER A 49 1.97 -0.67 1.56
N HIS A 50 3.28 -0.40 1.50
CA HIS A 50 4.32 -1.40 1.74
C HIS A 50 4.17 -2.07 3.11
N ILE A 51 3.89 -1.29 4.16
CA ILE A 51 3.70 -1.84 5.51
C ILE A 51 2.42 -2.68 5.58
N MET A 52 1.32 -2.20 4.99
CA MET A 52 0.04 -2.92 4.98
C MET A 52 0.15 -4.25 4.24
N GLU A 53 0.81 -4.33 3.08
CA GLU A 53 0.92 -5.57 2.33
C GLU A 53 1.79 -6.61 3.05
N ILE A 54 2.81 -6.17 3.80
CA ILE A 54 3.56 -7.07 4.69
C ILE A 54 2.70 -7.52 5.87
N TYR A 55 1.96 -6.59 6.49
CA TYR A 55 1.10 -6.86 7.63
C TYR A 55 -0.02 -7.85 7.29
N PHE A 56 -0.68 -7.70 6.15
CA PHE A 56 -1.75 -8.58 5.66
C PHE A 56 -1.26 -9.82 4.91
N SER A 57 0.00 -10.20 5.10
CA SER A 57 0.61 -11.40 4.53
C SER A 57 0.58 -12.59 5.51
N GLU A 58 0.68 -13.81 4.96
CA GLU A 58 0.86 -15.03 5.78
C GLU A 58 2.15 -14.96 6.63
N PRO A 59 2.16 -15.53 7.87
CA PRO A 59 1.07 -16.19 8.57
C PRO A 59 0.09 -15.20 9.22
N ASN A 60 -1.12 -15.69 9.55
CA ASN A 60 -2.17 -14.90 10.19
C ASN A 60 -2.06 -14.87 11.74
N GLU A 61 -1.17 -15.69 12.29
CA GLU A 61 -0.91 -15.77 13.72
C GLU A 61 -0.21 -14.50 14.23
N ASP A 62 -0.36 -14.25 15.53
CA ASP A 62 0.24 -13.13 16.22
C ASP A 62 1.78 -13.20 16.21
N ASN A 63 2.43 -12.09 15.93
CA ASN A 63 3.89 -12.00 15.85
C ASN A 63 4.40 -10.57 16.03
N VAL A 64 5.64 -10.44 16.47
CA VAL A 64 6.28 -9.14 16.75
C VAL A 64 6.45 -8.25 15.51
N SER A 65 6.58 -8.84 14.32
CA SER A 65 6.68 -8.05 13.08
C SER A 65 5.39 -7.28 12.81
N ASP A 66 4.23 -7.84 13.19
CA ASP A 66 2.94 -7.17 13.09
C ASP A 66 2.81 -6.03 14.10
N ASP A 67 3.27 -6.21 15.36
CA ASP A 67 3.29 -5.13 16.37
C ASP A 67 4.12 -3.93 15.88
N ILE A 68 5.29 -4.21 15.30
CA ILE A 68 6.14 -3.17 14.72
C ILE A 68 5.43 -2.50 13.53
N SER A 69 4.79 -3.28 12.66
CA SER A 69 4.06 -2.77 11.49
C SER A 69 2.91 -1.84 11.90
N GLU A 70 2.14 -2.19 12.93
CA GLU A 70 1.08 -1.34 13.47
C GLU A 70 1.61 -0.01 14.00
N ALA A 71 2.71 -0.05 14.75
CA ALA A 71 3.35 1.18 15.26
C ALA A 71 3.85 2.07 14.10
N LEU A 72 4.41 1.47 13.05
CA LEU A 72 4.86 2.19 11.86
C LEU A 72 3.68 2.80 11.09
N MET A 73 2.59 2.06 10.86
CA MET A 73 1.40 2.56 10.18
C MET A 73 0.80 3.77 10.91
N ARG A 74 0.63 3.69 12.24
CA ARG A 74 0.18 4.84 13.06
C ARG A 74 1.14 6.03 12.93
N SER A 75 2.43 5.79 12.89
CA SER A 75 3.44 6.85 12.71
C SER A 75 3.34 7.50 11.34
N VAL A 76 3.19 6.70 10.27
CA VAL A 76 3.04 7.20 8.89
C VAL A 76 1.79 8.08 8.77
N ILE A 77 0.62 7.59 9.21
CA ILE A 77 -0.65 8.32 9.16
C ILE A 77 -0.52 9.69 9.86
N ARG A 78 -0.01 9.69 11.09
CA ARG A 78 0.17 10.92 11.88
C ARG A 78 1.14 11.91 11.23
N ASN A 79 2.30 11.42 10.79
CA ASN A 79 3.35 12.28 10.23
C ASN A 79 3.04 12.74 8.81
N LEU A 80 2.29 11.96 8.02
CA LEU A 80 1.82 12.40 6.72
C LEU A 80 0.83 13.57 6.85
N ARG A 81 -0.13 13.48 7.80
CA ARG A 81 -1.01 14.60 8.14
C ARG A 81 -0.23 15.88 8.53
N ALA A 82 0.78 15.71 9.38
CA ALA A 82 1.63 16.84 9.79
C ALA A 82 2.41 17.44 8.61
N ALA A 83 3.03 16.59 7.76
CA ALA A 83 3.77 17.03 6.58
C ALA A 83 2.88 17.69 5.52
N ILE A 84 1.60 17.32 5.40
CA ILE A 84 0.62 17.97 4.52
C ILE A 84 0.33 19.41 4.99
N GLN A 85 0.23 19.62 6.30
CA GLN A 85 0.01 20.93 6.89
C GLN A 85 1.26 21.82 6.86
N ASN A 86 2.44 21.23 7.13
CA ASN A 86 3.72 21.90 7.06
C ASN A 86 4.75 21.04 6.32
N PRO A 87 4.97 21.23 5.01
CA PRO A 87 5.92 20.42 4.22
C PRO A 87 7.38 20.51 4.68
N GLN A 88 7.73 21.48 5.51
CA GLN A 88 9.08 21.64 6.07
C GLN A 88 9.17 21.26 7.55
N ASP A 89 8.17 20.57 8.10
CA ASP A 89 8.23 20.01 9.43
C ASP A 89 9.30 18.91 9.49
N TYR A 90 10.44 19.24 10.12
CA TYR A 90 11.58 18.32 10.21
C TYR A 90 11.20 16.99 10.89
N ALA A 91 10.44 17.04 11.99
CA ALA A 91 10.07 15.85 12.73
C ALA A 91 9.17 14.93 11.89
N ALA A 92 8.17 15.50 11.20
CA ALA A 92 7.29 14.75 10.32
C ALA A 92 8.07 14.11 9.15
N ARG A 93 8.92 14.89 8.47
CA ARG A 93 9.72 14.39 7.33
C ARG A 93 10.74 13.34 7.77
N SER A 94 11.38 13.53 8.92
CA SER A 94 12.32 12.56 9.51
C SER A 94 11.63 11.24 9.84
N ASN A 95 10.45 11.31 10.48
CA ASN A 95 9.69 10.10 10.82
C ASN A 95 9.20 9.36 9.56
N LEU A 96 8.74 10.08 8.52
CA LEU A 96 8.35 9.46 7.25
C LEU A 96 9.54 8.79 6.56
N MET A 97 10.70 9.43 6.50
CA MET A 97 11.92 8.85 5.91
C MET A 97 12.38 7.61 6.69
N TRP A 98 12.31 7.64 8.02
CA TRP A 98 12.64 6.47 8.82
C TRP A 98 11.63 5.34 8.65
N ALA A 99 10.32 5.65 8.63
CA ALA A 99 9.27 4.66 8.36
C ALA A 99 9.43 4.02 6.97
N ALA A 100 9.77 4.80 5.93
CA ALA A 100 10.09 4.29 4.60
C ALA A 100 11.27 3.30 4.64
N THR A 101 12.32 3.64 5.38
CA THR A 101 13.46 2.75 5.57
C THR A 101 13.06 1.44 6.26
N MET A 102 12.22 1.52 7.30
CA MET A 102 11.74 0.34 8.03
C MET A 102 10.81 -0.53 7.17
N ALA A 103 9.99 0.07 6.32
CA ALA A 103 9.12 -0.64 5.37
C ALA A 103 9.94 -1.48 4.36
N GLU A 104 11.14 -0.99 3.96
CA GLU A 104 11.91 -1.61 2.89
C GLU A 104 13.16 -2.37 3.36
N ASN A 105 13.69 -2.13 4.56
CA ASN A 105 14.92 -2.76 5.04
C ASN A 105 14.78 -4.23 5.44
N ARG A 106 13.61 -4.82 5.22
CA ARG A 106 13.24 -6.21 5.49
C ARG A 106 13.02 -6.57 6.97
N VAL A 107 13.15 -5.65 7.92
CA VAL A 107 12.96 -5.99 9.34
C VAL A 107 11.55 -6.48 9.63
N ILE A 108 10.52 -5.84 9.06
CA ILE A 108 9.12 -6.25 9.24
C ILE A 108 8.70 -7.42 8.32
N LYS A 109 9.57 -7.81 7.38
CA LYS A 109 9.36 -8.96 6.48
C LYS A 109 9.78 -10.29 7.11
N LEU A 110 10.47 -10.24 8.25
CA LEU A 110 10.97 -11.45 8.93
C LEU A 110 9.80 -12.32 9.41
N GLY A 111 9.84 -13.59 9.05
CA GLY A 111 8.79 -14.56 9.38
C GLY A 111 7.53 -14.45 8.51
N LYS A 112 7.52 -13.60 7.50
CA LYS A 112 6.37 -13.39 6.60
C LYS A 112 6.59 -14.02 5.23
N ARG A 113 5.51 -14.54 4.66
CA ARG A 113 5.41 -14.88 3.25
C ARG A 113 4.59 -13.78 2.57
N MET A 114 5.27 -12.87 1.93
CA MET A 114 4.69 -11.61 1.46
C MET A 114 3.59 -11.79 0.43
N ASP A 115 2.53 -11.00 0.56
CA ASP A 115 1.47 -10.84 -0.41
C ASP A 115 1.92 -9.95 -1.57
N PHE A 116 1.93 -8.64 -1.42
CA PHE A 116 2.24 -7.66 -2.47
C PHE A 116 1.35 -7.74 -3.73
N GLU A 117 0.12 -8.26 -3.62
CA GLU A 117 -0.82 -8.38 -4.74
C GLU A 117 -1.28 -7.00 -5.24
N CYS A 118 -1.51 -6.02 -4.32
CA CYS A 118 -1.83 -4.66 -4.72
C CYS A 118 -0.72 -4.01 -5.55
N HIS A 119 0.54 -4.21 -5.15
CA HIS A 119 1.67 -3.72 -5.94
C HIS A 119 1.75 -4.41 -7.30
N GLN A 120 1.46 -5.72 -7.40
CA GLN A 120 1.45 -6.40 -8.69
C GLN A 120 0.36 -5.86 -9.62
N MET A 121 -0.84 -5.62 -9.10
CA MET A 121 -1.94 -4.98 -9.83
C MET A 121 -1.55 -3.56 -10.27
N GLU A 122 -0.98 -2.75 -9.38
CA GLU A 122 -0.57 -1.38 -9.71
C GLU A 122 0.60 -1.35 -10.68
N HIS A 123 1.56 -2.25 -10.56
CA HIS A 123 2.68 -2.31 -11.50
C HIS A 123 2.18 -2.49 -12.95
N GLN A 124 1.24 -3.39 -13.16
CA GLN A 124 0.70 -3.57 -14.51
C GLN A 124 -0.20 -2.40 -14.91
N LEU A 125 -1.05 -1.91 -14.02
CA LEU A 125 -1.84 -0.70 -14.28
C LEU A 125 -0.93 0.46 -14.71
N GLY A 126 0.14 0.73 -13.96
CA GLY A 126 1.12 1.78 -14.27
C GLY A 126 1.89 1.56 -15.56
N ALA A 127 2.21 0.29 -15.91
CA ALA A 127 2.88 -0.04 -17.17
C ALA A 127 2.03 0.30 -18.41
N TYR A 128 0.70 0.19 -18.28
CA TYR A 128 -0.24 0.46 -19.38
C TYR A 128 -0.74 1.90 -19.42
N THR A 129 -0.84 2.57 -18.27
CA THR A 129 -1.50 3.88 -18.16
C THR A 129 -0.56 5.02 -17.79
N ASN A 130 0.66 4.69 -17.29
CA ASN A 130 1.61 5.65 -16.74
C ASN A 130 1.03 6.47 -15.56
N CYS A 131 0.08 5.91 -14.81
CA CYS A 131 -0.47 6.54 -13.63
C CYS A 131 0.59 6.68 -12.51
N ASN A 132 0.36 7.61 -11.58
CA ASN A 132 1.23 7.75 -10.40
C ASN A 132 1.10 6.52 -9.51
N HIS A 133 2.22 5.94 -9.10
CA HIS A 133 2.29 4.68 -8.35
C HIS A 133 1.49 4.71 -7.05
N GLY A 134 1.75 5.68 -6.17
CA GLY A 134 1.04 5.78 -4.89
C GLY A 134 -0.44 6.12 -5.04
N GLU A 135 -0.82 6.85 -6.10
CA GLU A 135 -2.23 7.11 -6.43
C GLU A 135 -2.92 5.81 -6.89
N GLY A 136 -2.26 5.01 -7.72
CA GLY A 136 -2.78 3.70 -8.15
C GLY A 136 -3.00 2.74 -6.98
N LEU A 137 -2.02 2.68 -6.05
CA LEU A 137 -2.15 1.90 -4.83
C LEU A 137 -3.33 2.38 -3.96
N ALA A 138 -3.53 3.69 -3.83
CA ALA A 138 -4.62 4.25 -3.03
C ALA A 138 -6.00 3.81 -3.54
N VAL A 139 -6.19 3.76 -4.86
CA VAL A 139 -7.44 3.30 -5.48
C VAL A 139 -7.64 1.79 -5.26
N LEU A 140 -6.59 0.99 -5.35
CA LEU A 140 -6.71 -0.47 -5.34
C LEU A 140 -6.89 -1.06 -3.93
N HIS A 141 -6.20 -0.53 -2.93
CA HIS A 141 -6.15 -1.13 -1.58
C HIS A 141 -7.53 -1.35 -0.94
N PRO A 142 -8.44 -0.38 -0.86
CA PRO A 142 -9.72 -0.58 -0.18
C PRO A 142 -10.55 -1.70 -0.84
N VAL A 143 -10.59 -1.71 -2.17
CA VAL A 143 -11.35 -2.72 -2.92
C VAL A 143 -10.71 -4.09 -2.75
N TYR A 144 -9.39 -4.22 -2.93
CA TYR A 144 -8.69 -5.48 -2.72
C TYR A 144 -8.91 -6.04 -1.32
N TYR A 145 -8.82 -5.20 -0.29
CA TYR A 145 -9.02 -5.63 1.10
C TYR A 145 -10.45 -6.10 1.38
N ARG A 146 -11.46 -5.51 0.73
CA ARG A 146 -12.85 -6.01 0.79
C ARG A 146 -13.00 -7.42 0.20
N HIS A 147 -12.15 -7.79 -0.76
CA HIS A 147 -12.14 -9.15 -1.34
C HIS A 147 -11.45 -10.19 -0.45
N ILE A 148 -10.49 -9.78 0.40
CA ILE A 148 -9.65 -10.74 1.16
C ILE A 148 -9.89 -10.74 2.67
N TYR A 149 -10.58 -9.75 3.26
CA TYR A 149 -10.66 -9.57 4.71
C TYR A 149 -11.19 -10.79 5.47
N LYS A 150 -12.13 -11.55 4.89
CA LYS A 150 -12.70 -12.74 5.52
C LYS A 150 -11.68 -13.85 5.74
N TYR A 151 -10.66 -13.92 4.89
CA TYR A 151 -9.61 -14.92 4.95
C TYR A 151 -8.53 -14.56 6.00
N GLY A 152 -8.45 -13.30 6.38
CA GLY A 152 -7.55 -12.79 7.42
C GLY A 152 -8.30 -11.99 8.51
N LEU A 153 -9.53 -12.33 8.83
CA LEU A 153 -10.43 -11.56 9.68
C LEU A 153 -9.81 -11.08 11.00
N PRO A 154 -9.07 -11.89 11.79
CA PRO A 154 -8.44 -11.42 13.01
C PRO A 154 -7.45 -10.27 12.77
N LYS A 155 -6.71 -10.32 11.64
CA LYS A 155 -5.73 -9.30 11.29
C LYS A 155 -6.41 -8.01 10.83
N PHE A 156 -7.47 -8.09 10.04
CA PHE A 156 -8.25 -6.92 9.62
C PHE A 156 -8.96 -6.24 10.81
N LYS A 157 -9.50 -7.03 11.73
CA LYS A 157 -10.05 -6.52 12.99
C LYS A 157 -8.99 -5.75 13.79
N ARG A 158 -7.80 -6.33 13.95
CA ARG A 158 -6.69 -5.72 14.67
C ARG A 158 -6.20 -4.44 13.99
N PHE A 159 -6.10 -4.43 12.66
CA PHE A 159 -5.82 -3.20 11.89
C PHE A 159 -6.85 -2.10 12.18
N ALA A 160 -8.13 -2.46 12.19
CA ALA A 160 -9.20 -1.50 12.46
C ALA A 160 -9.04 -0.86 13.84
N THR A 161 -8.80 -1.64 14.90
CA THR A 161 -8.72 -1.15 16.28
C THR A 161 -7.38 -0.50 16.58
N GLU A 162 -6.26 -1.16 16.26
CA GLU A 162 -4.92 -0.74 16.67
C GLU A 162 -4.31 0.33 15.75
N VAL A 163 -4.70 0.35 14.47
CA VAL A 163 -4.13 1.30 13.50
C VAL A 163 -5.09 2.44 13.20
N MET A 164 -6.32 2.10 12.83
CA MET A 164 -7.32 3.08 12.39
C MET A 164 -8.14 3.69 13.54
N GLY A 165 -8.07 3.11 14.74
CA GLY A 165 -8.77 3.62 15.94
C GLY A 165 -10.28 3.37 15.94
N VAL A 166 -10.74 2.36 15.21
CA VAL A 166 -12.16 1.97 15.17
C VAL A 166 -12.59 1.39 16.52
N SER A 167 -13.72 1.85 17.07
CA SER A 167 -14.32 1.24 18.26
C SER A 167 -14.90 -0.13 17.94
N ALA A 168 -14.55 -1.13 18.77
CA ALA A 168 -15.11 -2.48 18.69
C ALA A 168 -16.44 -2.63 19.44
N GLU A 169 -16.91 -1.58 20.14
CA GLU A 169 -18.10 -1.66 20.97
C GLU A 169 -19.35 -1.94 20.12
N ALA A 170 -20.12 -2.95 20.55
CA ALA A 170 -21.37 -3.38 19.93
C ALA A 170 -21.28 -3.79 18.44
N LYS A 171 -20.10 -4.23 17.99
CA LYS A 171 -19.87 -4.68 16.60
C LYS A 171 -19.36 -6.12 16.56
N THR A 172 -19.72 -6.84 15.51
CA THR A 172 -19.12 -8.13 15.15
C THR A 172 -17.71 -7.94 14.59
N ASP A 173 -16.91 -8.99 14.56
CA ASP A 173 -15.56 -8.96 14.00
C ASP A 173 -15.55 -8.55 12.52
N GLU A 174 -16.54 -8.96 11.74
CA GLU A 174 -16.69 -8.53 10.34
C GLU A 174 -16.99 -7.03 10.22
N GLU A 175 -17.91 -6.52 11.05
CA GLU A 175 -18.24 -5.09 11.06
C GLU A 175 -17.05 -4.22 11.48
N ILE A 176 -16.22 -4.71 12.43
CA ILE A 176 -14.99 -4.01 12.83
C ILE A 176 -13.99 -4.01 11.67
N ALA A 177 -13.77 -5.15 11.03
CA ALA A 177 -12.84 -5.28 9.92
C ALA A 177 -13.22 -4.37 8.74
N LEU A 178 -14.51 -4.36 8.36
CA LEU A 178 -15.01 -3.49 7.30
C LEU A 178 -14.90 -2.01 7.68
N ALA A 179 -15.24 -1.62 8.90
CA ALA A 179 -15.07 -0.26 9.38
C ALA A 179 -13.60 0.19 9.37
N GLY A 180 -12.64 -0.73 9.53
CA GLY A 180 -11.22 -0.45 9.37
C GLY A 180 -10.84 -0.16 7.91
N ILE A 181 -11.44 -0.86 6.95
CA ILE A 181 -11.25 -0.60 5.51
C ILE A 181 -11.91 0.73 5.13
N ASP A 182 -13.11 1.01 5.64
CA ASP A 182 -13.79 2.30 5.44
C ASP A 182 -12.94 3.47 5.98
N ALA A 183 -12.35 3.31 7.18
CA ALA A 183 -11.47 4.34 7.76
C ALA A 183 -10.17 4.53 6.95
N LEU A 184 -9.66 3.50 6.27
CA LEU A 184 -8.55 3.64 5.32
C LEU A 184 -8.98 4.46 4.10
N GLU A 185 -10.16 4.20 3.55
CA GLU A 185 -10.73 4.95 2.43
C GLU A 185 -10.97 6.41 2.80
N ASP A 186 -11.53 6.68 3.99
CA ASP A 186 -11.67 8.03 4.53
C ASP A 186 -10.32 8.75 4.64
N PHE A 187 -9.27 8.04 5.08
CA PHE A 187 -7.92 8.61 5.14
C PHE A 187 -7.36 8.93 3.76
N ILE A 188 -7.58 8.08 2.75
CA ILE A 188 -7.19 8.34 1.35
C ILE A 188 -7.85 9.62 0.84
N VAL A 189 -9.16 9.79 1.08
CA VAL A 189 -9.90 11.02 0.74
C VAL A 189 -9.36 12.22 1.50
N GLU A 190 -9.14 12.10 2.81
CA GLU A 190 -8.62 13.17 3.68
C GLU A 190 -7.29 13.74 3.16
N ILE A 191 -6.37 12.88 2.71
CA ILE A 191 -5.07 13.31 2.21
C ILE A 191 -5.08 13.75 0.74
N GLY A 192 -6.23 13.66 0.07
CA GLY A 192 -6.47 14.15 -1.28
C GLY A 192 -5.95 13.23 -2.39
N LEU A 193 -5.92 11.94 -2.14
CA LEU A 193 -5.63 10.94 -3.17
C LEU A 193 -6.89 10.52 -3.91
N PRO A 194 -6.77 10.03 -5.16
CA PRO A 194 -7.90 9.55 -5.96
C PRO A 194 -8.52 8.29 -5.35
N VAL A 195 -9.78 8.04 -5.68
CA VAL A 195 -10.57 6.89 -5.20
C VAL A 195 -11.12 6.03 -6.34
N SER A 196 -10.89 6.43 -7.59
CA SER A 196 -11.31 5.67 -8.77
C SER A 196 -10.22 5.59 -9.82
N LEU A 197 -10.29 4.58 -10.69
CA LEU A 197 -9.39 4.47 -11.85
C LEU A 197 -9.63 5.60 -12.86
N GLN A 198 -10.85 6.14 -12.93
CA GLN A 198 -11.17 7.28 -13.81
C GLN A 198 -10.38 8.53 -13.39
N ASP A 199 -10.19 8.76 -12.09
CA ASP A 199 -9.37 9.86 -11.58
C ASP A 199 -7.90 9.75 -11.99
N LEU A 200 -7.44 8.53 -12.29
CA LEU A 200 -6.09 8.23 -12.81
C LEU A 200 -5.97 8.34 -14.33
N GLY A 201 -7.05 8.68 -15.02
CA GLY A 201 -7.11 8.78 -16.47
C GLY A 201 -7.42 7.46 -17.20
N VAL A 202 -7.73 6.40 -16.45
CA VAL A 202 -8.24 5.15 -17.03
C VAL A 202 -9.61 5.41 -17.64
N ASN A 203 -9.83 4.96 -18.84
CA ASN A 203 -11.06 5.20 -19.59
C ASN A 203 -11.54 3.93 -20.32
N GLU A 204 -12.66 4.03 -21.00
CA GLU A 204 -13.30 2.91 -21.71
C GLU A 204 -12.43 2.22 -22.78
N ASN A 205 -11.37 2.90 -23.25
CA ASN A 205 -10.41 2.34 -24.21
C ASN A 205 -9.26 1.57 -23.51
N THR A 206 -9.20 1.59 -22.19
CA THR A 206 -8.18 0.87 -21.43
C THR A 206 -8.60 -0.59 -21.31
N ASP A 207 -7.78 -1.50 -21.83
CA ASP A 207 -8.05 -2.93 -21.72
C ASP A 207 -7.70 -3.47 -20.33
N LEU A 208 -8.64 -3.33 -19.39
CA LEU A 208 -8.49 -3.83 -18.02
C LEU A 208 -8.29 -5.34 -17.98
N LYS A 209 -8.78 -6.09 -18.98
CA LYS A 209 -8.57 -7.53 -19.03
C LYS A 209 -7.13 -7.88 -19.36
N GLU A 210 -6.53 -7.22 -20.35
CA GLU A 210 -5.12 -7.41 -20.71
C GLU A 210 -4.23 -7.06 -19.51
N ILE A 211 -4.53 -5.97 -18.80
CA ILE A 211 -3.82 -5.57 -17.58
C ILE A 211 -3.93 -6.66 -16.51
N ALA A 212 -5.14 -7.14 -16.22
CA ALA A 212 -5.37 -8.17 -15.20
C ALA A 212 -4.64 -9.49 -15.55
N ASP A 213 -4.71 -9.93 -16.80
CA ASP A 213 -4.05 -11.16 -17.27
C ASP A 213 -2.51 -11.06 -17.17
N SER A 214 -1.95 -9.86 -17.17
CA SER A 214 -0.50 -9.63 -17.06
C SER A 214 0.01 -9.55 -15.62
N CYS A 215 -0.87 -9.47 -14.61
CA CYS A 215 -0.49 -9.38 -13.21
C CYS A 215 0.19 -10.67 -12.72
N ALA A 216 1.26 -10.53 -11.94
CA ALA A 216 1.84 -11.65 -11.24
C ALA A 216 1.00 -11.99 -10.00
N LEU A 217 0.66 -13.28 -9.81
CA LEU A 217 -0.11 -13.73 -8.65
C LEU A 217 0.82 -14.03 -7.47
N MET A 218 0.51 -13.47 -6.31
CA MET A 218 1.37 -13.55 -5.13
C MET A 218 1.05 -14.75 -4.24
N PRO A 219 2.08 -15.48 -3.77
CA PRO A 219 1.85 -16.69 -2.98
C PRO A 219 1.54 -16.45 -1.49
N GLY A 220 1.79 -15.25 -0.97
CA GLY A 220 1.65 -14.90 0.45
C GLY A 220 0.31 -14.32 0.84
N SER A 221 -0.59 -14.09 -0.12
CA SER A 221 -1.94 -13.61 0.11
C SER A 221 -2.79 -14.59 0.91
N TYR A 222 -3.61 -14.10 1.83
CA TYR A 222 -4.59 -14.91 2.57
C TYR A 222 -5.56 -15.61 1.62
N LYS A 223 -5.92 -14.97 0.53
CA LYS A 223 -6.71 -15.54 -0.55
C LYS A 223 -5.88 -15.56 -1.82
N LYS A 224 -5.67 -16.75 -2.38
CA LYS A 224 -4.98 -16.86 -3.68
C LYS A 224 -5.89 -16.31 -4.77
N MET A 225 -5.45 -15.21 -5.38
CA MET A 225 -6.20 -14.52 -6.43
C MET A 225 -6.10 -15.24 -7.77
N THR A 226 -7.10 -15.02 -8.61
CA THR A 226 -7.10 -15.39 -10.03
C THR A 226 -7.11 -14.11 -10.87
N HIS A 227 -6.68 -14.18 -12.14
CA HIS A 227 -6.75 -13.01 -13.03
C HIS A 227 -8.18 -12.52 -13.26
N GLU A 228 -9.18 -13.42 -13.20
CA GLU A 228 -10.59 -13.04 -13.29
C GLU A 228 -11.04 -12.22 -12.07
N GLU A 229 -10.60 -12.58 -10.87
CA GLU A 229 -10.88 -11.81 -9.66
C GLU A 229 -10.16 -10.45 -9.68
N ILE A 230 -8.91 -10.40 -10.17
CA ILE A 230 -8.19 -9.13 -10.37
C ILE A 230 -8.94 -8.23 -11.36
N LEU A 231 -9.45 -8.78 -12.46
CA LEU A 231 -10.31 -8.03 -13.38
C LEU A 231 -11.57 -7.50 -12.70
N GLY A 232 -12.17 -8.30 -11.80
CA GLY A 232 -13.30 -7.87 -10.97
C GLY A 232 -12.93 -6.65 -10.13
N ILE A 233 -11.79 -6.69 -9.43
CA ILE A 233 -11.27 -5.58 -8.62
C ILE A 233 -11.08 -4.32 -9.47
N PHE A 234 -10.42 -4.41 -10.63
CA PHE A 234 -10.25 -3.26 -11.51
C PHE A 234 -11.59 -2.64 -11.97
N LYS A 235 -12.60 -3.48 -12.23
CA LYS A 235 -13.94 -2.99 -12.59
C LYS A 235 -14.66 -2.31 -11.43
N GLU A 236 -14.47 -2.79 -10.20
CA GLU A 236 -15.03 -2.16 -9.00
C GLU A 236 -14.34 -0.85 -8.66
N CYS A 237 -13.06 -0.70 -9.01
CA CYS A 237 -12.30 0.54 -8.87
C CYS A 237 -12.62 1.58 -9.97
N TYR A 238 -13.31 1.19 -11.06
CA TYR A 238 -13.66 2.06 -12.19
C TYR A 238 -14.88 2.93 -11.88
#